data_b751e4fffc443f1d895cdfe5c0ecd5a6
#
_entry.id   b751e4fffc443f1d895cdfe5c0ecd5a6
#
_cell.length_a   1.000
_cell.length_b   1.000
_cell.length_c   1.000
_cell.angle_alpha   90.00
_cell.angle_beta   90.00
_cell.angle_gamma   90.00
#
_symmetry.space_group_name_H-M   'P 1'
#
loop_
_entity.id
_entity.type
_entity.pdbx_description
1 polymer ?
#
loop_
_entity_poly.entity_id
_entity_poly.type
_entity_poly.pdbx_seq_one_letter_code
_entity_poly.pdbx_strand_id
1 'polypeptide(L)'
;MMDAINLKNYFFYFASFVIIIAGVKMASEVVVILFLAIFISSIFSSVLNLLKNRKIPKIISYLLLALIVLIVGFMFVYVINISLKDFLTNLPLYEEKLRNLVLNSIHLMQNYGFEIEIDRAKIMEVLNFGSFFALTKNIIGSIGAFLSQFLLVIIGVAFILAESKSFQTKLKVIFRNNAKNLEHFNLFSYNIQKYFVVKSFTSFLTGFIVTLMLMFFDVDYPVLWGVIAMLFNFVPVIGSIVASIPAILLALMNLDIASAIWVIVLYMVINISISNILEPKLMGKELGLSPLVIFFSLIFWGYILGIVGMFLAVPITMTLKIAFDSNSNSRWLGILMSDLSRKKLKKRV
;
A
#
# COMPACT_ATOMS: atom_id res chain seq x y z
N MET A 1 -17.89 38.89 -24.36
CA MET A 1 -18.74 37.72 -24.69
C MET A 1 -17.94 36.42 -24.72
N MET A 2 -16.67 36.42 -25.14
CA MET A 2 -15.77 35.22 -25.11
C MET A 2 -15.51 34.70 -23.70
N ASP A 3 -15.39 35.56 -22.68
CA ASP A 3 -15.07 35.14 -21.30
C ASP A 3 -16.20 34.41 -20.59
N ALA A 4 -17.47 34.74 -20.89
CA ALA A 4 -18.62 34.10 -20.27
C ALA A 4 -18.85 32.64 -20.78
N ILE A 5 -18.52 32.37 -22.05
CA ILE A 5 -18.59 31.00 -22.64
C ILE A 5 -17.49 30.14 -22.04
N ASN A 6 -16.30 30.68 -21.86
CA ASN A 6 -15.19 29.97 -21.22
C ASN A 6 -15.52 29.63 -19.75
N LEU A 7 -16.11 30.57 -19.00
CA LEU A 7 -16.47 30.35 -17.60
C LEU A 7 -17.51 29.22 -17.44
N LYS A 8 -18.55 29.20 -18.30
CA LYS A 8 -19.55 28.11 -18.32
C LYS A 8 -18.92 26.74 -18.59
N ASN A 9 -17.98 26.66 -19.52
CA ASN A 9 -17.27 25.43 -19.84
C ASN A 9 -16.41 24.96 -18.64
N TYR A 10 -15.73 25.86 -17.93
CA TYR A 10 -14.96 25.49 -16.74
C TYR A 10 -15.85 24.97 -15.61
N PHE A 11 -17.00 25.61 -15.35
CA PHE A 11 -17.96 25.10 -14.38
C PHE A 11 -18.54 23.75 -14.77
N PHE A 12 -18.83 23.54 -16.05
CA PHE A 12 -19.30 22.26 -16.56
C PHE A 12 -18.25 21.15 -16.37
N TYR A 13 -17.00 21.41 -16.71
CA TYR A 13 -15.92 20.44 -16.51
C TYR A 13 -15.68 20.15 -15.04
N PHE A 14 -15.73 21.16 -14.18
CA PHE A 14 -15.60 20.99 -12.74
C PHE A 14 -16.77 20.18 -12.15
N ALA A 15 -17.98 20.50 -12.51
CA ALA A 15 -19.17 19.75 -12.09
C ALA A 15 -19.10 18.29 -12.56
N SER A 16 -18.74 18.05 -13.83
CA SER A 16 -18.56 16.72 -14.37
C SER A 16 -17.48 15.93 -13.62
N PHE A 17 -16.37 16.56 -13.28
CA PHE A 17 -15.30 15.96 -12.49
C PHE A 17 -15.80 15.55 -11.09
N VAL A 18 -16.53 16.40 -10.40
CA VAL A 18 -17.12 16.11 -9.08
C VAL A 18 -18.11 14.95 -9.17
N ILE A 19 -18.98 14.94 -10.19
CA ILE A 19 -19.96 13.85 -10.40
C ILE A 19 -19.26 12.53 -10.67
N ILE A 20 -18.20 12.51 -11.50
CA ILE A 20 -17.42 11.31 -11.79
C ILE A 20 -16.77 10.77 -10.50
N ILE A 21 -16.14 11.65 -9.70
CA ILE A 21 -15.53 11.23 -8.43
C ILE A 21 -16.56 10.71 -7.45
N ALA A 22 -17.71 11.37 -7.32
CA ALA A 22 -18.79 10.90 -6.48
C ALA A 22 -19.31 9.52 -6.93
N GLY A 23 -19.49 9.33 -8.25
CA GLY A 23 -19.85 8.03 -8.84
C GLY A 23 -18.82 6.93 -8.57
N VAL A 24 -17.52 7.22 -8.73
CA VAL A 24 -16.46 6.28 -8.41
C VAL A 24 -16.44 5.94 -6.92
N LYS A 25 -16.67 6.92 -6.04
CA LYS A 25 -16.75 6.70 -4.60
C LYS A 25 -17.96 5.84 -4.21
N MET A 26 -19.11 6.06 -4.82
CA MET A 26 -20.31 5.22 -4.61
C MET A 26 -20.11 3.79 -5.10
N ALA A 27 -19.38 3.60 -6.19
CA ALA A 27 -19.03 2.31 -6.76
C ALA A 27 -17.71 1.73 -6.22
N SER A 28 -17.17 2.28 -5.12
CA SER A 28 -15.81 1.97 -4.63
C SER A 28 -15.57 0.49 -4.40
N GLU A 29 -16.55 -0.26 -3.89
CA GLU A 29 -16.41 -1.71 -3.67
C GLU A 29 -16.11 -2.47 -4.98
N VAL A 30 -16.85 -2.18 -6.04
CA VAL A 30 -16.65 -2.82 -7.36
C VAL A 30 -15.35 -2.37 -8.00
N VAL A 31 -15.05 -1.06 -7.91
CA VAL A 31 -13.82 -0.47 -8.44
C VAL A 31 -12.59 -1.04 -7.76
N VAL A 32 -12.63 -1.24 -6.44
CA VAL A 32 -11.56 -1.85 -5.66
C VAL A 32 -11.30 -3.29 -6.10
N ILE A 33 -12.36 -4.12 -6.23
CA ILE A 33 -12.24 -5.50 -6.69
C ILE A 33 -11.58 -5.55 -8.07
N LEU A 34 -12.01 -4.68 -8.98
CA LEU A 34 -11.49 -4.62 -10.36
C LEU A 34 -10.00 -4.22 -10.37
N PHE A 35 -9.61 -3.18 -9.64
CA PHE A 35 -8.21 -2.75 -9.58
C PHE A 35 -7.32 -3.79 -8.91
N LEU A 36 -7.79 -4.44 -7.83
CA LEU A 36 -7.05 -5.52 -7.18
C LEU A 36 -6.89 -6.73 -8.11
N ALA A 37 -7.95 -7.08 -8.87
CA ALA A 37 -7.85 -8.16 -9.85
C ALA A 37 -6.83 -7.84 -10.94
N ILE A 38 -6.78 -6.60 -11.45
CA ILE A 38 -5.76 -6.14 -12.40
C ILE A 38 -4.35 -6.20 -11.77
N PHE A 39 -4.22 -5.73 -10.53
CA PHE A 39 -2.96 -5.75 -9.77
C PHE A 39 -2.42 -7.17 -9.61
N ILE A 40 -3.22 -8.07 -9.04
CA ILE A 40 -2.81 -9.44 -8.77
C ILE A 40 -2.55 -10.20 -10.08
N SER A 41 -3.38 -9.99 -11.12
CA SER A 41 -3.16 -10.61 -12.43
C SER A 41 -1.86 -10.14 -13.09
N SER A 42 -1.45 -8.89 -12.87
CA SER A 42 -0.15 -8.37 -13.36
C SER A 42 1.03 -9.10 -12.73
N ILE A 43 0.97 -9.39 -11.42
CA ILE A 43 2.00 -10.18 -10.71
C ILE A 43 2.00 -11.62 -11.26
N PHE A 44 0.84 -12.23 -11.35
CA PHE A 44 0.70 -13.62 -11.79
C PHE A 44 1.07 -13.83 -13.24
N SER A 45 0.85 -12.83 -14.10
CA SER A 45 1.32 -12.86 -15.49
C SER A 45 2.84 -13.01 -15.56
N SER A 46 3.59 -12.37 -14.66
CA SER A 46 5.05 -12.54 -14.57
C SER A 46 5.44 -13.96 -14.17
N VAL A 47 4.77 -14.53 -13.17
CA VAL A 47 5.01 -15.92 -12.73
C VAL A 47 4.66 -16.91 -13.84
N LEU A 48 3.52 -16.72 -14.52
CA LEU A 48 3.13 -17.57 -15.65
C LEU A 48 4.14 -17.52 -16.79
N ASN A 49 4.72 -16.35 -17.07
CA ASN A 49 5.77 -16.22 -18.09
C ASN A 49 7.04 -16.98 -17.68
N LEU A 50 7.42 -16.96 -16.40
CA LEU A 50 8.57 -17.74 -15.91
C LEU A 50 8.32 -19.24 -16.04
N LEU A 51 7.12 -19.73 -15.68
CA LEU A 51 6.73 -21.15 -15.81
C LEU A 51 6.70 -21.59 -17.29
N LYS A 52 6.18 -20.74 -18.17
CA LYS A 52 6.19 -20.99 -19.62
C LYS A 52 7.60 -21.09 -20.17
N ASN A 53 8.54 -20.28 -19.73
CA ASN A 53 9.93 -20.33 -20.15
C ASN A 53 10.60 -21.65 -19.70
N ARG A 54 10.09 -22.29 -18.65
CA ARG A 54 10.50 -23.65 -18.21
C ARG A 54 9.73 -24.78 -18.89
N LYS A 55 9.00 -24.49 -19.99
CA LYS A 55 8.23 -25.44 -20.81
C LYS A 55 7.11 -26.18 -20.05
N ILE A 56 6.63 -25.64 -18.92
CA ILE A 56 5.52 -26.20 -18.18
C ILE A 56 4.21 -25.98 -18.96
N PRO A 57 3.36 -27.02 -19.16
CA PRO A 57 2.07 -26.86 -19.83
C PRO A 57 1.18 -25.80 -19.18
N LYS A 58 0.43 -25.05 -20.00
CA LYS A 58 -0.39 -23.93 -19.52
C LYS A 58 -1.36 -24.33 -18.40
N ILE A 59 -2.07 -25.46 -18.59
CA ILE A 59 -3.07 -25.94 -17.62
C ILE A 59 -2.40 -26.19 -16.28
N ILE A 60 -1.24 -26.83 -16.27
CA ILE A 60 -0.47 -27.11 -15.04
C ILE A 60 -0.01 -25.78 -14.41
N SER A 61 0.45 -24.81 -15.21
CA SER A 61 0.85 -23.49 -14.69
C SER A 61 -0.31 -22.73 -14.02
N TYR A 62 -1.52 -22.78 -14.58
CA TYR A 62 -2.70 -22.18 -13.97
C TYR A 62 -3.14 -22.91 -12.70
N LEU A 63 -3.15 -24.25 -12.71
CA LEU A 63 -3.49 -25.06 -11.53
C LEU A 63 -2.49 -24.84 -10.40
N LEU A 64 -1.19 -24.81 -10.70
CA LEU A 64 -0.14 -24.57 -9.72
C LEU A 64 -0.26 -23.17 -9.13
N LEU A 65 -0.56 -22.17 -9.95
CA LEU A 65 -0.76 -20.81 -9.49
C LEU A 65 -2.02 -20.69 -8.63
N ALA A 66 -3.13 -21.32 -9.02
CA ALA A 66 -4.35 -21.35 -8.22
C ALA A 66 -4.11 -22.03 -6.86
N LEU A 67 -3.38 -23.15 -6.85
CA LEU A 67 -3.02 -23.86 -5.63
C LEU A 67 -2.15 -23.00 -4.70
N ILE A 68 -1.14 -22.31 -5.23
CA ILE A 68 -0.29 -21.39 -4.46
C ILE A 68 -1.16 -20.28 -3.83
N VAL A 69 -2.06 -19.67 -4.61
CA VAL A 69 -2.94 -18.60 -4.13
C VAL A 69 -3.85 -19.09 -3.01
N LEU A 70 -4.44 -20.29 -3.18
CA LEU A 70 -5.30 -20.88 -2.15
C LEU A 70 -4.52 -21.18 -0.87
N ILE A 71 -3.32 -21.78 -0.97
CA ILE A 71 -2.47 -22.11 0.19
C ILE A 71 -2.04 -20.82 0.90
N VAL A 72 -1.48 -19.86 0.14
CA VAL A 72 -1.01 -18.58 0.71
C VAL A 72 -2.18 -17.80 1.30
N GLY A 73 -3.32 -17.72 0.60
CA GLY A 73 -4.52 -17.04 1.08
C GLY A 73 -5.07 -17.70 2.36
N PHE A 74 -5.20 -19.01 2.39
CA PHE A 74 -5.65 -19.74 3.57
C PHE A 74 -4.70 -19.56 4.76
N MET A 75 -3.39 -19.70 4.52
CA MET A 75 -2.37 -19.52 5.55
C MET A 75 -2.39 -18.08 6.12
N PHE A 76 -2.56 -17.08 5.24
CA PHE A 76 -2.68 -15.70 5.62
C PHE A 76 -3.91 -15.42 6.50
N VAL A 77 -5.08 -15.90 6.08
CA VAL A 77 -6.33 -15.81 6.86
C VAL A 77 -6.20 -16.51 8.21
N TYR A 78 -5.64 -17.70 8.23
CA TYR A 78 -5.46 -18.50 9.43
C TYR A 78 -4.56 -17.79 10.46
N VAL A 79 -3.38 -17.33 10.02
CA VAL A 79 -2.43 -16.65 10.89
C VAL A 79 -3.01 -15.34 11.43
N ILE A 80 -3.65 -14.54 10.58
CA ILE A 80 -4.27 -13.28 11.02
C ILE A 80 -5.37 -13.57 12.04
N ASN A 81 -6.28 -14.50 11.78
CA ASN A 81 -7.40 -14.76 12.69
C ASN A 81 -6.94 -15.24 14.07
N ILE A 82 -5.95 -16.15 14.14
CA ILE A 82 -5.42 -16.62 15.42
C ILE A 82 -4.74 -15.48 16.16
N SER A 83 -3.75 -14.84 15.52
CA SER A 83 -2.98 -13.78 16.16
C SER A 83 -3.86 -12.61 16.58
N LEU A 84 -4.89 -12.31 15.79
CA LEU A 84 -5.84 -11.26 16.09
C LEU A 84 -6.73 -11.60 17.29
N LYS A 85 -7.28 -12.81 17.31
CA LYS A 85 -8.13 -13.27 18.41
C LYS A 85 -7.35 -13.20 19.73
N ASP A 86 -6.14 -13.70 19.74
CA ASP A 86 -5.27 -13.71 20.92
C ASP A 86 -4.88 -12.27 21.33
N PHE A 87 -4.54 -11.40 20.37
CA PHE A 87 -4.25 -10.00 20.62
C PHE A 87 -5.47 -9.28 21.25
N LEU A 88 -6.68 -9.45 20.68
CA LEU A 88 -7.90 -8.81 21.18
C LEU A 88 -8.28 -9.34 22.60
N THR A 89 -8.02 -10.60 22.87
CA THR A 89 -8.27 -11.20 24.19
C THR A 89 -7.32 -10.61 25.26
N ASN A 90 -6.06 -10.37 24.88
CA ASN A 90 -5.05 -9.81 25.78
C ASN A 90 -5.02 -8.26 25.80
N LEU A 91 -5.90 -7.61 25.04
CA LEU A 91 -5.98 -6.16 24.95
C LEU A 91 -6.08 -5.45 26.30
N PRO A 92 -6.97 -5.87 27.25
CA PRO A 92 -7.08 -5.25 28.56
C PRO A 92 -5.77 -5.31 29.37
N LEU A 93 -5.00 -6.39 29.23
CA LEU A 93 -3.69 -6.53 29.86
C LEU A 93 -2.69 -5.52 29.31
N TYR A 94 -2.68 -5.29 27.99
CA TYR A 94 -1.81 -4.29 27.37
C TYR A 94 -2.21 -2.86 27.74
N GLU A 95 -3.51 -2.56 27.89
CA GLU A 95 -3.98 -1.28 28.41
C GLU A 95 -3.45 -1.02 29.81
N GLU A 96 -3.53 -2.01 30.71
CA GLU A 96 -3.02 -1.91 32.07
C GLU A 96 -1.49 -1.72 32.09
N LYS A 97 -0.74 -2.51 31.32
CA LYS A 97 0.72 -2.38 31.21
C LYS A 97 1.13 -0.99 30.73
N LEU A 98 0.48 -0.48 29.71
CA LEU A 98 0.78 0.84 29.14
C LEU A 98 0.46 1.95 30.13
N ARG A 99 -0.65 1.83 30.85
CA ARG A 99 -1.03 2.75 31.94
C ARG A 99 0.04 2.79 33.02
N ASN A 100 0.49 1.62 33.48
CA ASN A 100 1.52 1.50 34.51
C ASN A 100 2.86 2.08 34.04
N LEU A 101 3.22 1.86 32.78
CA LEU A 101 4.43 2.40 32.18
C LEU A 101 4.42 3.94 32.18
N VAL A 102 3.31 4.55 31.78
CA VAL A 102 3.15 6.01 31.79
C VAL A 102 3.20 6.56 33.24
N LEU A 103 2.49 5.95 34.16
CA LEU A 103 2.49 6.38 35.58
C LEU A 103 3.89 6.29 36.19
N ASN A 104 4.61 5.19 35.95
CA ASN A 104 5.99 5.01 36.42
C ASN A 104 6.93 6.04 35.82
N SER A 105 6.77 6.35 34.51
CA SER A 105 7.58 7.37 33.82
C SER A 105 7.36 8.76 34.45
N ILE A 106 6.12 9.09 34.80
CA ILE A 106 5.78 10.35 35.46
C ILE A 106 6.42 10.42 36.86
N HIS A 107 6.32 9.35 37.65
CA HIS A 107 6.96 9.28 38.97
C HIS A 107 8.48 9.45 38.87
N LEU A 108 9.12 8.85 37.90
CA LEU A 108 10.56 9.03 37.66
C LEU A 108 10.88 10.50 37.35
N MET A 109 10.13 11.16 36.44
CA MET A 109 10.32 12.57 36.15
C MET A 109 10.16 13.48 37.36
N GLN A 110 9.16 13.22 38.19
CA GLN A 110 8.95 13.96 39.47
C GLN A 110 10.15 13.77 40.40
N ASN A 111 10.71 12.57 40.53
CA ASN A 111 11.88 12.29 41.34
C ASN A 111 13.15 13.01 40.85
N TYR A 112 13.25 13.35 39.54
CA TYR A 112 14.32 14.16 39.00
C TYR A 112 14.08 15.67 39.11
N GLY A 113 13.06 16.11 39.86
CA GLY A 113 12.80 17.53 40.14
C GLY A 113 12.00 18.27 39.06
N PHE A 114 11.41 17.57 38.12
CA PHE A 114 10.44 18.18 37.23
C PHE A 114 9.09 18.30 37.92
N GLU A 115 8.71 19.52 38.33
CA GLU A 115 7.36 19.83 38.82
C GLU A 115 6.37 19.73 37.66
N ILE A 116 5.95 18.53 37.37
CA ILE A 116 4.90 18.30 36.40
C ILE A 116 3.61 18.19 37.21
N GLU A 117 2.87 19.31 37.36
CA GLU A 117 1.47 19.31 37.80
C GLU A 117 0.63 18.61 36.73
N ILE A 118 0.62 17.32 36.79
CA ILE A 118 -0.16 16.55 35.86
C ILE A 118 -1.44 16.11 36.54
N ASP A 119 -2.54 16.69 36.13
CA ASP A 119 -3.86 16.16 36.47
C ASP A 119 -3.96 14.75 35.86
N ARG A 120 -3.88 13.74 36.76
CA ARG A 120 -3.96 12.32 36.38
C ARG A 120 -5.21 12.03 35.54
N ALA A 121 -6.31 12.75 35.75
CA ALA A 121 -7.54 12.62 35.01
C ALA A 121 -7.35 13.10 33.54
N LYS A 122 -6.66 14.22 33.33
CA LYS A 122 -6.35 14.74 31.98
C LYS A 122 -5.39 13.85 31.21
N ILE A 123 -4.40 13.23 31.87
CA ILE A 123 -3.53 12.26 31.21
C ILE A 123 -4.33 11.05 30.74
N MET A 124 -5.23 10.54 31.60
CA MET A 124 -6.09 9.42 31.24
C MET A 124 -7.05 9.74 30.10
N GLU A 125 -7.47 11.00 29.99
CA GLU A 125 -8.34 11.48 28.89
C GLU A 125 -7.55 11.66 27.58
N VAL A 126 -6.34 12.23 27.64
CA VAL A 126 -5.46 12.44 26.48
C VAL A 126 -4.86 11.12 26.00
N LEU A 127 -4.46 10.24 26.92
CA LEU A 127 -4.05 8.88 26.64
C LEU A 127 -5.28 7.97 26.53
N ASN A 128 -6.21 8.32 25.67
CA ASN A 128 -7.35 7.46 25.37
C ASN A 128 -6.86 6.25 24.56
N PHE A 129 -6.23 5.31 25.28
CA PHE A 129 -5.74 4.06 24.70
C PHE A 129 -6.86 3.26 24.04
N GLY A 130 -8.10 3.42 24.51
CA GLY A 130 -9.28 2.88 23.84
C GLY A 130 -9.41 3.34 22.39
N SER A 131 -9.08 4.60 22.09
CA SER A 131 -9.06 5.11 20.70
C SER A 131 -7.94 4.50 19.86
N PHE A 132 -6.75 4.32 20.43
CA PHE A 132 -5.64 3.63 19.76
C PHE A 132 -5.99 2.17 19.45
N PHE A 133 -6.54 1.46 20.42
CA PHE A 133 -6.98 0.08 20.23
C PHE A 133 -8.20 -0.02 19.32
N ALA A 134 -9.11 0.95 19.33
CA ALA A 134 -10.21 1.03 18.37
C ALA A 134 -9.69 1.23 16.94
N LEU A 135 -8.67 2.06 16.73
CA LEU A 135 -8.00 2.22 15.43
C LEU A 135 -7.37 0.89 14.98
N THR A 136 -6.64 0.21 15.85
CA THR A 136 -6.04 -1.10 15.56
C THR A 136 -7.13 -2.12 15.20
N LYS A 137 -8.21 -2.20 16.00
CA LYS A 137 -9.37 -3.06 15.73
C LYS A 137 -10.03 -2.73 14.38
N ASN A 138 -10.18 -1.45 14.04
CA ASN A 138 -10.77 -1.01 12.78
C ASN A 138 -9.88 -1.36 11.58
N ILE A 139 -8.55 -1.18 11.70
CA ILE A 139 -7.59 -1.59 10.66
C ILE A 139 -7.70 -3.10 10.41
N ILE A 140 -7.73 -3.89 11.46
CA ILE A 140 -7.84 -5.34 11.39
C ILE A 140 -9.22 -5.77 10.88
N GLY A 141 -10.30 -5.10 11.31
CA GLY A 141 -11.64 -5.32 10.77
C GLY A 141 -11.72 -5.06 9.26
N SER A 142 -11.02 -4.05 8.78
CA SER A 142 -10.90 -3.74 7.34
C SER A 142 -10.16 -4.84 6.58
N ILE A 143 -9.15 -5.48 7.18
CA ILE A 143 -8.47 -6.65 6.60
C ILE A 143 -9.44 -7.84 6.52
N GLY A 144 -10.27 -8.06 7.55
CA GLY A 144 -11.30 -9.11 7.52
C GLY A 144 -12.35 -8.90 6.43
N ALA A 145 -12.83 -7.67 6.26
CA ALA A 145 -13.74 -7.30 5.18
C ALA A 145 -13.10 -7.49 3.79
N PHE A 146 -11.82 -7.14 3.65
CA PHE A 146 -11.04 -7.41 2.43
C PHE A 146 -10.97 -8.91 2.10
N LEU A 147 -10.76 -9.75 3.09
CA LEU A 147 -10.71 -11.21 2.91
C LEU A 147 -12.05 -11.78 2.44
N SER A 148 -13.20 -11.22 2.87
CA SER A 148 -14.52 -11.65 2.40
C SER A 148 -14.73 -11.34 0.91
N GLN A 149 -14.13 -10.27 0.39
CA GLN A 149 -14.18 -9.91 -1.03
C GLN A 149 -13.13 -10.65 -1.88
N PHE A 150 -12.20 -11.35 -1.23
CA PHE A 150 -11.07 -12.00 -1.91
C PHE A 150 -11.50 -13.02 -2.96
N LEU A 151 -12.62 -13.75 -2.74
CA LEU A 151 -13.16 -14.69 -3.72
C LEU A 151 -13.50 -13.98 -5.05
N LEU A 152 -14.15 -12.81 -4.99
CA LEU A 152 -14.48 -12.04 -6.18
C LEU A 152 -13.23 -11.52 -6.90
N VAL A 153 -12.22 -11.13 -6.14
CA VAL A 153 -10.93 -10.73 -6.70
C VAL A 153 -10.26 -11.90 -7.42
N ILE A 154 -10.24 -13.11 -6.83
CA ILE A 154 -9.66 -14.31 -7.46
C ILE A 154 -10.40 -14.68 -8.75
N ILE A 155 -11.73 -14.63 -8.76
CA ILE A 155 -12.53 -14.84 -9.97
C ILE A 155 -12.15 -13.80 -11.03
N GLY A 156 -12.05 -12.52 -10.66
CA GLY A 156 -11.61 -11.46 -11.56
C GLY A 156 -10.22 -11.71 -12.13
N VAL A 157 -9.28 -12.14 -11.30
CA VAL A 157 -7.91 -12.52 -11.72
C VAL A 157 -7.95 -13.65 -12.74
N ALA A 158 -8.74 -14.70 -12.47
CA ALA A 158 -8.86 -15.83 -13.39
C ALA A 158 -9.37 -15.40 -14.77
N PHE A 159 -10.41 -14.55 -14.83
CA PHE A 159 -10.92 -14.00 -16.08
C PHE A 159 -9.90 -13.13 -16.80
N ILE A 160 -9.22 -12.21 -16.10
CA ILE A 160 -8.20 -11.33 -16.70
C ILE A 160 -7.05 -12.16 -17.28
N LEU A 161 -6.56 -13.18 -16.56
CA LEU A 161 -5.49 -14.04 -17.06
C LEU A 161 -5.93 -14.89 -18.26
N ALA A 162 -7.15 -15.42 -18.24
CA ALA A 162 -7.72 -16.17 -19.35
C ALA A 162 -7.82 -15.31 -20.62
N GLU A 163 -8.30 -14.06 -20.48
CA GLU A 163 -8.54 -13.12 -21.59
C GLU A 163 -7.25 -12.39 -22.04
N SER A 164 -6.15 -12.47 -21.30
CA SER A 164 -4.94 -11.68 -21.51
C SER A 164 -4.38 -11.75 -22.94
N LYS A 165 -4.43 -12.93 -23.59
CA LYS A 165 -3.98 -13.10 -24.98
C LYS A 165 -4.93 -12.47 -25.99
N SER A 166 -6.24 -12.66 -25.79
CA SER A 166 -7.28 -12.07 -26.64
C SER A 166 -7.19 -10.55 -26.56
N PHE A 167 -7.00 -10.00 -25.35
CA PHE A 167 -6.84 -8.57 -25.14
C PHE A 167 -5.65 -7.97 -25.90
N GLN A 168 -4.47 -8.64 -25.90
CA GLN A 168 -3.33 -8.21 -26.68
C GLN A 168 -3.62 -8.18 -28.18
N THR A 169 -4.38 -9.17 -28.68
CA THR A 169 -4.78 -9.22 -30.08
C THR A 169 -5.75 -8.09 -30.42
N LYS A 170 -6.75 -7.84 -29.56
CA LYS A 170 -7.69 -6.71 -29.68
C LYS A 170 -6.95 -5.38 -29.73
N LEU A 171 -5.96 -5.16 -28.86
CA LEU A 171 -5.14 -3.95 -28.87
C LEU A 171 -4.38 -3.76 -30.19
N LYS A 172 -3.80 -4.82 -30.76
CA LYS A 172 -3.12 -4.76 -32.05
C LYS A 172 -4.07 -4.38 -33.21
N VAL A 173 -5.33 -4.83 -33.12
CA VAL A 173 -6.36 -4.47 -34.10
C VAL A 173 -6.77 -3.00 -33.94
N ILE A 174 -7.02 -2.56 -32.71
CA ILE A 174 -7.41 -1.17 -32.38
C ILE A 174 -6.31 -0.18 -32.82
N PHE A 175 -5.06 -0.49 -32.50
CA PHE A 175 -3.92 0.38 -32.82
C PHE A 175 -3.24 0.06 -34.13
N ARG A 176 -3.91 -0.70 -35.05
CA ARG A 176 -3.34 -1.12 -36.33
C ARG A 176 -2.77 0.04 -37.17
N ASN A 177 -3.42 1.20 -37.14
CA ASN A 177 -3.02 2.39 -37.87
C ASN A 177 -2.13 3.34 -37.06
N ASN A 178 -1.77 3.00 -35.82
CA ASN A 178 -0.96 3.87 -34.96
C ASN A 178 -0.01 3.05 -34.08
N ALA A 179 1.05 2.56 -34.69
CA ALA A 179 2.09 1.74 -34.05
C ALA A 179 2.71 2.44 -32.83
N LYS A 180 2.82 3.77 -32.84
CA LYS A 180 3.38 4.57 -31.75
C LYS A 180 2.53 4.48 -30.50
N ASN A 181 1.20 4.52 -30.64
CA ASN A 181 0.29 4.37 -29.49
C ASN A 181 0.34 2.96 -28.89
N LEU A 182 0.51 1.93 -29.74
CA LEU A 182 0.69 0.55 -29.28
C LEU A 182 1.99 0.39 -28.48
N GLU A 183 3.09 1.01 -28.95
CA GLU A 183 4.37 1.02 -28.24
C GLU A 183 4.25 1.72 -26.88
N HIS A 184 3.62 2.89 -26.82
CA HIS A 184 3.37 3.60 -25.56
C HIS A 184 2.53 2.77 -24.59
N PHE A 185 1.50 2.07 -25.08
CA PHE A 185 0.68 1.19 -24.27
C PHE A 185 1.47 -0.01 -23.73
N ASN A 186 2.32 -0.62 -24.55
CA ASN A 186 3.16 -1.75 -24.13
C ASN A 186 4.20 -1.33 -23.08
N LEU A 187 4.85 -0.18 -23.27
CA LEU A 187 5.78 0.39 -22.29
C LEU A 187 5.08 0.71 -20.97
N PHE A 188 3.89 1.25 -21.05
CA PHE A 188 3.04 1.52 -19.90
C PHE A 188 2.72 0.23 -19.13
N SER A 189 2.16 -0.78 -19.81
CA SER A 189 1.82 -2.06 -19.19
C SER A 189 3.04 -2.73 -18.55
N TYR A 190 4.21 -2.67 -19.20
CA TYR A 190 5.47 -3.17 -18.68
C TYR A 190 5.89 -2.45 -17.39
N ASN A 191 5.83 -1.11 -17.38
CA ASN A 191 6.23 -0.31 -16.21
C ASN A 191 5.31 -0.55 -15.01
N ILE A 192 4.00 -0.64 -15.24
CA ILE A 192 3.04 -0.98 -14.16
C ILE A 192 3.30 -2.39 -13.64
N GLN A 193 3.47 -3.37 -14.53
CA GLN A 193 3.77 -4.73 -14.12
C GLN A 193 5.06 -4.80 -13.31
N LYS A 194 6.11 -4.11 -13.76
CA LYS A 194 7.39 -4.03 -13.04
C LYS A 194 7.21 -3.40 -11.65
N TYR A 195 6.44 -2.30 -11.56
CA TYR A 195 6.12 -1.67 -10.29
C TYR A 195 5.49 -2.67 -9.33
N PHE A 196 4.44 -3.36 -9.76
CA PHE A 196 3.72 -4.30 -8.91
C PHE A 196 4.59 -5.46 -8.45
N VAL A 197 5.40 -6.05 -9.34
CA VAL A 197 6.31 -7.15 -9.00
C VAL A 197 7.35 -6.70 -7.98
N VAL A 198 8.01 -5.57 -8.23
CA VAL A 198 9.03 -5.04 -7.32
C VAL A 198 8.40 -4.67 -5.97
N LYS A 199 7.26 -3.98 -5.98
CA LYS A 199 6.58 -3.56 -4.74
C LYS A 199 6.10 -4.75 -3.91
N SER A 200 5.56 -5.80 -4.56
CA SER A 200 5.18 -7.03 -3.86
C SER A 200 6.38 -7.75 -3.25
N PHE A 201 7.48 -7.82 -3.99
CA PHE A 201 8.72 -8.42 -3.50
C PHE A 201 9.30 -7.64 -2.31
N THR A 202 9.42 -6.32 -2.43
CA THR A 202 9.95 -5.48 -1.35
C THR A 202 9.03 -5.46 -0.13
N SER A 203 7.72 -5.47 -0.32
CA SER A 203 6.74 -5.56 0.78
C SER A 203 6.82 -6.91 1.51
N PHE A 204 6.90 -8.01 0.77
CA PHE A 204 7.11 -9.33 1.36
C PHE A 204 8.43 -9.38 2.15
N LEU A 205 9.51 -8.87 1.58
CA LEU A 205 10.82 -8.82 2.25
C LEU A 205 10.77 -7.97 3.53
N THR A 206 10.11 -6.81 3.49
CA THR A 206 9.89 -5.95 4.67
C THR A 206 9.16 -6.73 5.76
N GLY A 207 8.02 -7.32 5.45
CA GLY A 207 7.24 -8.08 6.44
C GLY A 207 7.99 -9.28 7.00
N PHE A 208 8.73 -9.99 6.16
CA PHE A 208 9.55 -11.14 6.58
C PHE A 208 10.67 -10.73 7.54
N ILE A 209 11.45 -9.68 7.19
CA ILE A 209 12.54 -9.20 8.05
C ILE A 209 12.00 -8.62 9.35
N VAL A 210 10.89 -7.87 9.32
CA VAL A 210 10.23 -7.34 10.52
C VAL A 210 9.76 -8.49 11.41
N THR A 211 9.16 -9.55 10.84
CA THR A 211 8.76 -10.74 11.61
C THR A 211 9.96 -11.36 12.35
N LEU A 212 11.07 -11.58 11.63
CA LEU A 212 12.28 -12.17 12.22
C LEU A 212 12.88 -11.27 13.31
N MET A 213 12.91 -9.96 13.08
CA MET A 213 13.36 -8.98 14.07
C MET A 213 12.51 -9.03 15.34
N LEU A 214 11.18 -9.02 15.20
CA LEU A 214 10.27 -9.05 16.34
C LEU A 214 10.34 -10.40 17.09
N MET A 215 10.55 -11.52 16.39
CA MET A 215 10.80 -12.82 17.00
C MET A 215 12.12 -12.83 17.80
N PHE A 216 13.16 -12.19 17.30
CA PHE A 216 14.46 -12.10 17.97
C PHE A 216 14.38 -11.35 19.30
N PHE A 217 13.49 -10.35 19.38
CA PHE A 217 13.26 -9.56 20.59
C PHE A 217 12.12 -10.10 21.46
N ASP A 218 11.53 -11.26 21.15
CA ASP A 218 10.37 -11.83 21.88
C ASP A 218 9.19 -10.85 22.02
N VAL A 219 8.95 -10.03 20.96
CA VAL A 219 7.77 -9.17 20.91
C VAL A 219 6.54 -10.00 20.55
N ASP A 220 5.45 -9.82 21.29
CA ASP A 220 4.21 -10.54 21.07
C ASP A 220 3.65 -10.36 19.63
N TYR A 221 3.11 -11.44 19.07
CA TYR A 221 2.48 -11.49 17.73
C TYR A 221 3.40 -11.05 16.56
N PRO A 222 4.65 -11.52 16.48
CA PRO A 222 5.62 -11.03 15.50
C PRO A 222 5.15 -11.24 14.06
N VAL A 223 4.46 -12.34 13.76
CA VAL A 223 3.93 -12.64 12.42
C VAL A 223 2.79 -11.68 12.05
N LEU A 224 1.91 -11.33 12.99
CA LEU A 224 0.83 -10.37 12.76
C LEU A 224 1.40 -9.00 12.37
N TRP A 225 2.35 -8.49 13.13
CA TRP A 225 2.97 -7.18 12.87
C TRP A 225 3.83 -7.18 11.61
N GLY A 226 4.49 -8.30 11.30
CA GLY A 226 5.18 -8.48 10.03
C GLY A 226 4.24 -8.46 8.83
N VAL A 227 3.09 -9.12 8.93
CA VAL A 227 2.04 -9.07 7.89
C VAL A 227 1.48 -7.65 7.74
N ILE A 228 1.23 -6.96 8.83
CA ILE A 228 0.79 -5.55 8.81
C ILE A 228 1.87 -4.68 8.16
N ALA A 229 3.14 -4.86 8.50
CA ALA A 229 4.25 -4.16 7.87
C ALA A 229 4.33 -4.44 6.36
N MET A 230 4.12 -5.70 5.93
CA MET A 230 4.07 -6.09 4.53
C MET A 230 2.94 -5.36 3.78
N LEU A 231 1.74 -5.33 4.34
CA LEU A 231 0.58 -4.69 3.72
C LEU A 231 0.77 -3.16 3.64
N PHE A 232 1.13 -2.55 4.75
CA PHE A 232 1.29 -1.10 4.80
C PHE A 232 2.52 -0.60 4.04
N ASN A 233 3.52 -1.45 3.76
CA ASN A 233 4.64 -1.07 2.92
C ASN A 233 4.22 -0.68 1.48
N PHE A 234 3.02 -1.09 1.02
CA PHE A 234 2.46 -0.60 -0.25
C PHE A 234 2.14 0.90 -0.22
N VAL A 235 1.87 1.47 0.96
CA VAL A 235 1.59 2.90 1.14
C VAL A 235 2.91 3.64 1.38
N PRO A 236 3.40 4.46 0.42
CA PRO A 236 4.69 5.14 0.58
C PRO A 236 4.72 6.04 1.81
N VAL A 237 5.84 6.03 2.53
CA VAL A 237 6.17 6.88 3.70
C VAL A 237 5.26 6.62 4.91
N ILE A 238 3.95 6.83 4.80
CA ILE A 238 3.00 6.76 5.92
C ILE A 238 2.81 5.32 6.39
N GLY A 239 2.80 4.37 5.46
CA GLY A 239 2.47 2.98 5.75
C GLY A 239 3.42 2.32 6.75
N SER A 240 4.72 2.49 6.57
CA SER A 240 5.73 1.92 7.47
C SER A 240 5.68 2.52 8.87
N ILE A 241 5.37 3.81 8.99
CA ILE A 241 5.22 4.50 10.29
C ILE A 241 4.01 3.92 11.02
N VAL A 242 2.85 3.87 10.35
CA VAL A 242 1.60 3.36 10.96
C VAL A 242 1.76 1.89 11.37
N ALA A 243 2.40 1.08 10.53
CA ALA A 243 2.63 -0.34 10.82
C ALA A 243 3.59 -0.59 11.99
N SER A 244 4.54 0.32 12.24
CA SER A 244 5.51 0.16 13.34
C SER A 244 4.94 0.48 14.71
N ILE A 245 3.93 1.37 14.80
CA ILE A 245 3.40 1.87 16.08
C ILE A 245 2.96 0.73 17.02
N PRO A 246 2.10 -0.22 16.62
CA PRO A 246 1.67 -1.27 17.53
C PRO A 246 2.81 -2.18 18.00
N ALA A 247 3.72 -2.55 17.10
CA ALA A 247 4.86 -3.39 17.44
C ALA A 247 5.82 -2.71 18.43
N ILE A 248 6.09 -1.41 18.23
CA ILE A 248 6.92 -0.60 19.13
C ILE A 248 6.25 -0.46 20.49
N LEU A 249 4.95 -0.21 20.55
CA LEU A 249 4.21 -0.12 21.82
C LEU A 249 4.26 -1.43 22.59
N LEU A 250 4.10 -2.58 21.93
CA LEU A 250 4.24 -3.88 22.59
C LEU A 250 5.66 -4.12 23.08
N ALA A 251 6.66 -3.73 22.29
CA ALA A 251 8.05 -3.79 22.73
C ALA A 251 8.29 -2.95 24.00
N LEU A 252 7.76 -1.73 24.06
CA LEU A 252 7.85 -0.85 25.25
C LEU A 252 7.13 -1.40 26.48
N MET A 253 6.05 -2.16 26.29
CA MET A 253 5.27 -2.74 27.38
C MET A 253 5.85 -4.05 27.93
N ASN A 254 6.50 -4.84 27.09
CA ASN A 254 6.92 -6.20 27.41
C ASN A 254 8.43 -6.33 27.62
N LEU A 255 9.23 -5.40 27.09
CA LEU A 255 10.70 -5.45 27.13
C LEU A 255 11.26 -4.33 27.99
N ASP A 256 12.57 -4.40 28.23
CA ASP A 256 13.31 -3.29 28.77
C ASP A 256 13.43 -2.12 27.76
N ILE A 257 13.69 -0.92 28.24
CA ILE A 257 13.78 0.30 27.43
C ILE A 257 14.86 0.16 26.35
N ALA A 258 15.98 -0.48 26.65
CA ALA A 258 17.07 -0.65 25.68
C ALA A 258 16.64 -1.52 24.51
N SER A 259 15.99 -2.64 24.75
CA SER A 259 15.43 -3.54 23.71
C SER A 259 14.37 -2.84 22.87
N ALA A 260 13.48 -2.05 23.49
CA ALA A 260 12.47 -1.28 22.77
C ALA A 260 13.11 -0.23 21.83
N ILE A 261 14.18 0.45 22.28
CA ILE A 261 14.94 1.38 21.42
C ILE A 261 15.56 0.64 20.23
N TRP A 262 16.12 -0.56 20.44
CA TRP A 262 16.65 -1.36 19.34
C TRP A 262 15.58 -1.78 18.34
N VAL A 263 14.39 -2.14 18.79
CA VAL A 263 13.25 -2.42 17.89
C VAL A 263 12.93 -1.20 17.02
N ILE A 264 12.87 0.01 17.60
CA ILE A 264 12.63 1.25 16.86
C ILE A 264 13.73 1.48 15.81
N VAL A 265 15.00 1.41 16.23
CA VAL A 265 16.16 1.66 15.35
C VAL A 265 16.18 0.66 14.19
N LEU A 266 16.02 -0.64 14.49
CA LEU A 266 16.04 -1.67 13.45
C LEU A 266 14.83 -1.54 12.51
N TYR A 267 13.65 -1.19 13.02
CA TYR A 267 12.48 -0.92 12.17
C TYR A 267 12.77 0.22 11.18
N MET A 268 13.40 1.32 11.65
CA MET A 268 13.81 2.42 10.79
C MET A 268 14.86 1.97 9.75
N VAL A 269 15.89 1.21 10.18
CA VAL A 269 16.93 0.70 9.29
C VAL A 269 16.35 -0.20 8.20
N ILE A 270 15.43 -1.11 8.55
CA ILE A 270 14.75 -1.99 7.59
C ILE A 270 13.99 -1.14 6.56
N ASN A 271 13.15 -0.21 7.02
CA ASN A 271 12.36 0.63 6.14
C ASN A 271 13.22 1.50 5.21
N ILE A 272 14.24 2.18 5.75
CA ILE A 272 15.15 3.02 4.95
C ILE A 272 15.89 2.17 3.92
N SER A 273 16.41 1.01 4.32
CA SER A 273 17.19 0.13 3.44
C SER A 273 16.31 -0.44 2.31
N ILE A 274 15.09 -0.83 2.60
CA ILE A 274 14.22 -1.39 1.58
C ILE A 274 13.61 -0.30 0.71
N SER A 275 12.97 0.72 1.29
CA SER A 275 12.22 1.72 0.53
C SER A 275 13.12 2.74 -0.18
N ASN A 276 14.26 3.13 0.39
CA ASN A 276 15.11 4.17 -0.17
C ASN A 276 16.32 3.63 -0.95
N ILE A 277 16.72 2.37 -0.74
CA ILE A 277 17.90 1.79 -1.40
C ILE A 277 17.49 0.64 -2.33
N LEU A 278 16.82 -0.40 -1.81
CA LEU A 278 16.54 -1.61 -2.57
C LEU A 278 15.45 -1.36 -3.62
N GLU A 279 14.34 -0.75 -3.24
CA GLU A 279 13.19 -0.50 -4.12
C GLU A 279 13.57 0.34 -5.35
N PRO A 280 14.27 1.49 -5.24
CA PRO A 280 14.74 2.25 -6.40
C PRO A 280 15.73 1.48 -7.28
N LYS A 281 16.63 0.67 -6.69
CA LYS A 281 17.56 -0.17 -7.44
C LYS A 281 16.84 -1.21 -8.30
N LEU A 282 15.78 -1.85 -7.77
CA LEU A 282 15.01 -2.86 -8.48
C LEU A 282 14.05 -2.24 -9.53
N MET A 283 13.44 -1.11 -9.21
CA MET A 283 12.56 -0.39 -10.15
C MET A 283 13.31 0.20 -11.34
N GLY A 284 14.56 0.62 -11.15
CA GLY A 284 15.36 1.29 -12.18
C GLY A 284 14.97 2.75 -12.36
N LYS A 285 14.90 3.22 -13.62
CA LYS A 285 14.52 4.61 -13.91
C LYS A 285 13.12 4.91 -13.41
N GLU A 286 12.98 6.01 -12.70
CA GLU A 286 11.88 6.50 -11.90
C GLU A 286 10.48 6.34 -12.49
N LEU A 287 9.52 6.16 -11.59
CA LEU A 287 8.07 6.13 -11.87
C LEU A 287 7.56 7.43 -12.54
N GLY A 288 8.39 8.47 -12.58
CA GLY A 288 8.10 9.73 -13.26
C GLY A 288 7.09 10.63 -12.56
N LEU A 289 6.71 10.30 -11.32
CA LEU A 289 5.83 11.13 -10.47
C LEU A 289 6.66 11.93 -9.47
N SER A 290 6.26 13.17 -9.20
CA SER A 290 6.87 13.96 -8.14
C SER A 290 6.43 13.46 -6.76
N PRO A 291 7.28 13.58 -5.69
CA PRO A 291 6.90 13.19 -4.34
C PRO A 291 5.62 13.86 -3.84
N LEU A 292 5.42 15.13 -4.20
CA LEU A 292 4.22 15.89 -3.87
C LEU A 292 2.96 15.24 -4.47
N VAL A 293 3.02 14.85 -5.74
CA VAL A 293 1.90 14.17 -6.43
C VAL A 293 1.62 12.82 -5.78
N ILE A 294 2.65 12.07 -5.40
CA ILE A 294 2.49 10.80 -4.69
C ILE A 294 1.75 11.05 -3.37
N PHE A 295 2.17 12.04 -2.58
CA PHE A 295 1.54 12.36 -1.30
C PHE A 295 0.05 12.72 -1.46
N PHE A 296 -0.27 13.65 -2.37
CA PHE A 296 -1.67 14.01 -2.61
C PHE A 296 -2.49 12.87 -3.21
N SER A 297 -1.89 12.03 -4.05
CA SER A 297 -2.58 10.86 -4.59
C SER A 297 -2.96 9.84 -3.52
N LEU A 298 -2.13 9.66 -2.48
CA LEU A 298 -2.45 8.80 -1.34
C LEU A 298 -3.69 9.30 -0.59
N ILE A 299 -3.75 10.61 -0.32
CA ILE A 299 -4.91 11.23 0.36
C ILE A 299 -6.16 11.10 -0.53
N PHE A 300 -6.05 11.44 -1.80
CA PHE A 300 -7.15 11.46 -2.74
C PHE A 300 -7.74 10.04 -2.96
N TRP A 301 -6.90 9.07 -3.33
CA TRP A 301 -7.35 7.70 -3.56
C TRP A 301 -7.75 7.00 -2.27
N GLY A 302 -7.10 7.35 -1.14
CA GLY A 302 -7.50 6.91 0.19
C GLY A 302 -8.89 7.39 0.57
N TYR A 303 -9.24 8.63 0.25
CA TYR A 303 -10.58 9.18 0.48
C TYR A 303 -11.66 8.51 -0.39
N ILE A 304 -11.34 8.18 -1.65
CA ILE A 304 -12.29 7.61 -2.61
C ILE A 304 -12.46 6.10 -2.42
N LEU A 305 -11.36 5.35 -2.32
CA LEU A 305 -11.33 3.89 -2.36
C LEU A 305 -10.86 3.25 -1.03
N GLY A 306 -10.71 4.05 0.04
CA GLY A 306 -10.25 3.58 1.34
C GLY A 306 -8.79 3.11 1.34
N ILE A 307 -8.45 2.19 2.24
CA ILE A 307 -7.09 1.67 2.43
C ILE A 307 -6.54 1.06 1.13
N VAL A 308 -7.36 0.34 0.37
CA VAL A 308 -6.97 -0.24 -0.92
C VAL A 308 -6.65 0.86 -1.95
N GLY A 309 -7.37 1.99 -1.90
CA GLY A 309 -7.05 3.16 -2.71
C GLY A 309 -5.68 3.74 -2.39
N MET A 310 -5.28 3.79 -1.13
CA MET A 310 -3.92 4.19 -0.75
C MET A 310 -2.85 3.23 -1.31
N PHE A 311 -3.09 1.92 -1.27
CA PHE A 311 -2.17 0.91 -1.84
C PHE A 311 -2.00 1.06 -3.35
N LEU A 312 -3.09 1.39 -4.04
CA LEU A 312 -3.13 1.52 -5.49
C LEU A 312 -2.92 2.97 -5.98
N ALA A 313 -2.69 3.92 -5.08
CA ALA A 313 -2.59 5.34 -5.42
C ALA A 313 -1.50 5.62 -6.47
N VAL A 314 -0.31 5.06 -6.28
CA VAL A 314 0.81 5.25 -7.22
C VAL A 314 0.49 4.68 -8.61
N PRO A 315 0.09 3.41 -8.77
CA PRO A 315 -0.22 2.87 -10.10
C PRO A 315 -1.41 3.54 -10.78
N ILE A 316 -2.46 3.90 -10.04
CA ILE A 316 -3.60 4.64 -10.63
C ILE A 316 -3.15 6.01 -11.12
N THR A 317 -2.38 6.74 -10.29
CA THR A 317 -1.87 8.07 -10.64
C THR A 317 -0.88 8.03 -11.79
N MET A 318 -0.03 6.99 -11.86
CA MET A 318 0.83 6.74 -13.03
C MET A 318 0.01 6.52 -14.30
N THR A 319 -1.07 5.76 -14.21
CA THR A 319 -1.99 5.52 -15.32
C THR A 319 -2.57 6.83 -15.84
N LEU A 320 -3.07 7.67 -14.95
CA LEU A 320 -3.59 9.00 -15.30
C LEU A 320 -2.51 9.89 -15.94
N LYS A 321 -1.31 9.92 -15.36
CA LYS A 321 -0.20 10.69 -15.91
C LYS A 321 0.11 10.27 -17.35
N ILE A 322 0.18 8.98 -17.62
CA ILE A 322 0.48 8.48 -18.97
C ILE A 322 -0.66 8.81 -19.95
N ALA A 323 -1.91 8.71 -19.50
CA ALA A 323 -3.06 9.15 -20.29
C ALA A 323 -2.95 10.64 -20.65
N PHE A 324 -2.56 11.50 -19.70
CA PHE A 324 -2.34 12.92 -19.96
C PHE A 324 -1.13 13.17 -20.87
N ASP A 325 -0.03 12.45 -20.69
CA ASP A 325 1.17 12.57 -21.56
C ASP A 325 0.90 12.17 -23.02
N SER A 326 -0.08 11.29 -23.26
CA SER A 326 -0.43 10.76 -24.58
C SER A 326 -1.24 11.73 -25.44
N ASN A 327 -1.91 12.72 -24.84
CA ASN A 327 -2.73 13.69 -25.55
C ASN A 327 -2.08 15.08 -25.49
N SER A 328 -1.91 15.75 -26.64
CA SER A 328 -1.30 17.09 -26.73
C SER A 328 -1.98 18.14 -25.85
N ASN A 329 -3.32 18.09 -25.74
CA ASN A 329 -4.11 19.07 -24.99
C ASN A 329 -3.98 18.90 -23.46
N SER A 330 -3.72 17.69 -22.97
CA SER A 330 -3.58 17.39 -21.54
C SER A 330 -2.14 17.15 -21.10
N ARG A 331 -1.18 17.22 -22.00
CA ARG A 331 0.26 16.96 -21.71
C ARG A 331 0.83 17.86 -20.63
N TRP A 332 0.32 19.07 -20.47
CA TRP A 332 0.72 19.99 -19.42
C TRP A 332 0.43 19.42 -18.01
N LEU A 333 -0.68 18.68 -17.84
CA LEU A 333 -0.99 17.98 -16.58
C LEU A 333 0.03 16.88 -16.31
N GLY A 334 0.39 16.08 -17.33
CA GLY A 334 1.42 15.06 -17.18
C GLY A 334 2.79 15.63 -16.81
N ILE A 335 3.14 16.82 -17.35
CA ILE A 335 4.37 17.53 -16.96
C ILE A 335 4.29 18.02 -15.51
N LEU A 336 3.16 18.58 -15.09
CA LEU A 336 2.93 19.03 -13.73
C LEU A 336 3.07 17.89 -12.70
N MET A 337 2.63 16.70 -13.07
CA MET A 337 2.77 15.51 -12.22
C MET A 337 4.18 14.94 -12.18
N SER A 338 5.09 15.38 -13.06
CA SER A 338 6.41 14.80 -13.25
C SER A 338 7.45 15.34 -12.27
N ASP A 339 8.39 14.48 -11.86
CA ASP A 339 9.63 14.92 -11.22
C ASP A 339 10.62 15.39 -12.29
N LEU A 340 10.77 16.70 -12.41
CA LEU A 340 11.70 17.34 -13.34
C LEU A 340 13.09 17.61 -12.73
N SER A 341 13.27 17.41 -11.43
CA SER A 341 14.50 17.77 -10.70
C SER A 341 15.71 17.01 -11.24
N ARG A 342 15.53 15.78 -11.68
CA ARG A 342 16.60 14.88 -12.15
C ARG A 342 16.80 14.87 -13.68
N LYS A 343 15.85 15.37 -14.49
CA LYS A 343 16.04 15.49 -15.96
C LYS A 343 17.04 16.58 -16.36
N LYS A 344 17.27 17.60 -15.53
CA LYS A 344 18.22 18.68 -15.82
C LYS A 344 19.70 18.27 -15.71
N LEU A 345 20.01 17.19 -14.98
CA LEU A 345 21.41 16.71 -14.85
C LEU A 345 21.93 15.94 -16.07
N LYS A 346 21.07 15.35 -16.92
CA LYS A 346 21.50 14.59 -18.11
C LYS A 346 21.67 15.41 -19.40
N LYS A 347 21.33 16.71 -19.41
CA LYS A 347 21.58 17.61 -20.56
C LYS A 347 22.84 18.47 -20.39
N ARG A 348 23.64 18.25 -19.34
CA ARG A 348 24.87 19.01 -19.06
C ARG A 348 26.13 18.13 -18.99
N VAL A 349 26.05 16.86 -19.41
CA VAL A 349 27.25 16.02 -19.64
C VAL A 349 27.26 15.56 -21.09
#